data_47c90fbc8f5d7a9231b67b7f7c7f037b
#
_entry.id   47c90fbc8f5d7a9231b67b7f7c7f037b
#
_cell.length_a   1.000
_cell.length_b   1.000
_cell.length_c   1.000
_cell.angle_alpha   90.00
_cell.angle_beta   90.00
_cell.angle_gamma   90.00
#
_symmetry.space_group_name_H-M   'P 1'
#
loop_
_entity.id
_entity.type
_entity.pdbx_description
1 polymer ?
#
loop_
_entity_poly.entity_id
_entity_poly.type
_entity_poly.pdbx_seq_one_letter_code
_entity_poly.pdbx_strand_id
1 'polypeptide(L)'
;MLKKVLFFCLIFISFLSWAGNGFITTWKVSSEDLSITIPTDFYGEKYQYSVDWGDGTLDTDITENAKHTYAKPGTYTVEINGIFPSIHFRNLGMKIKEASKLYSIEQWGNIEWKSFSFAFMNCRDLVCIAIDTPNLKDITDFSFMLHGADNFKGNINNWDVSNITDMSGMFIGADNFNSRIDKWNVSNVTDMS
;
A
#
# COMPACT_ATOMS: atom_id res chain seq x y z
N MET A 1 61.84 5.75 -0.46
CA MET A 1 60.73 5.41 0.43
C MET A 1 59.51 6.22 0.01
N LEU A 2 58.63 5.66 -0.85
CA LEU A 2 57.41 6.32 -1.27
C LEU A 2 56.27 5.89 -0.35
N LYS A 3 55.74 6.83 0.46
CA LYS A 3 54.54 6.60 1.28
C LYS A 3 53.33 6.59 0.35
N LYS A 4 52.70 5.40 0.21
CA LYS A 4 51.36 5.29 -0.38
C LYS A 4 50.35 5.91 0.57
N VAL A 5 49.78 7.04 0.18
CA VAL A 5 48.60 7.61 0.83
C VAL A 5 47.37 6.87 0.28
N LEU A 6 46.77 6.06 1.13
CA LEU A 6 45.49 5.42 0.82
C LEU A 6 44.38 6.48 0.97
N PHE A 7 43.82 6.93 -0.15
CA PHE A 7 42.59 7.73 -0.15
C PHE A 7 41.42 6.79 0.14
N PHE A 8 40.94 6.80 1.39
CA PHE A 8 39.64 6.25 1.70
C PHE A 8 38.56 7.18 1.12
N CYS A 9 38.00 6.82 -0.02
CA CYS A 9 36.82 7.46 -0.54
C CYS A 9 35.63 7.01 0.34
N LEU A 10 35.32 7.79 1.37
CA LEU A 10 34.07 7.66 2.10
C LEU A 10 32.95 8.05 1.12
N ILE A 11 32.33 7.02 0.55
CA ILE A 11 31.07 7.22 -0.14
C ILE A 11 30.05 7.56 0.95
N PHE A 12 29.85 8.84 1.19
CA PHE A 12 28.64 9.34 1.85
C PHE A 12 27.49 9.01 0.92
N ILE A 13 26.84 7.86 1.13
CA ILE A 13 25.48 7.66 0.66
C ILE A 13 24.66 8.64 1.49
N SER A 14 24.47 9.83 0.94
CA SER A 14 23.43 10.74 1.42
C SER A 14 22.12 9.96 1.25
N PHE A 15 21.60 9.43 2.35
CA PHE A 15 20.17 9.22 2.46
C PHE A 15 19.56 10.61 2.31
N LEU A 16 19.30 11.06 1.08
CA LEU A 16 18.25 12.01 0.87
C LEU A 16 17.00 11.32 1.41
N SER A 17 16.55 11.75 2.57
CA SER A 17 15.19 11.51 2.97
C SER A 17 14.35 12.18 1.87
N TRP A 18 13.90 11.42 0.95
CA TRP A 18 12.81 11.83 0.09
C TRP A 18 11.64 12.03 1.05
N ALA A 19 11.36 13.29 1.38
CA ALA A 19 10.08 13.67 1.95
C ALA A 19 9.07 13.61 0.79
N GLY A 20 8.92 12.43 0.21
CA GLY A 20 7.91 12.13 -0.78
C GLY A 20 6.55 12.25 -0.09
N ASN A 21 5.61 12.92 -0.72
CA ASN A 21 4.23 13.00 -0.26
C ASN A 21 3.39 11.85 -0.84
N GLY A 22 4.04 10.83 -1.39
CA GLY A 22 3.42 9.69 -2.04
C GLY A 22 2.91 8.62 -1.08
N PHE A 23 2.16 7.68 -1.62
CA PHE A 23 1.80 6.44 -0.94
C PHE A 23 2.98 5.49 -1.01
N ILE A 24 3.56 5.14 0.14
CA ILE A 24 4.77 4.31 0.23
C ILE A 24 4.41 2.96 0.83
N THR A 25 4.79 1.92 0.12
CA THR A 25 4.56 0.53 0.49
C THR A 25 5.82 -0.30 0.31
N THR A 26 5.88 -1.47 0.97
CA THR A 26 6.91 -2.46 0.64
C THR A 26 6.29 -3.74 0.08
N TRP A 27 7.00 -4.33 -0.86
CA TRP A 27 6.58 -5.54 -1.56
C TRP A 27 7.66 -6.59 -1.52
N LYS A 28 7.26 -7.86 -1.32
CA LYS A 28 8.18 -9.00 -1.30
C LYS A 28 8.03 -9.81 -2.58
N VAL A 29 9.14 -10.06 -3.25
CA VAL A 29 9.21 -10.96 -4.40
C VAL A 29 10.19 -12.10 -4.13
N SER A 30 9.87 -13.28 -4.65
CA SER A 30 10.67 -14.49 -4.48
C SER A 30 11.35 -14.89 -5.79
N SER A 31 12.28 -15.85 -5.73
CA SER A 31 12.91 -16.40 -6.93
C SER A 31 11.94 -17.11 -7.89
N GLU A 32 10.76 -17.51 -7.40
CA GLU A 32 9.73 -18.15 -8.22
C GLU A 32 8.85 -17.13 -8.95
N ASP A 33 8.77 -15.90 -8.43
CA ASP A 33 7.97 -14.83 -9.00
C ASP A 33 8.55 -13.48 -8.61
N LEU A 34 9.23 -12.86 -9.56
CA LEU A 34 9.93 -11.60 -9.41
C LEU A 34 9.06 -10.37 -9.77
N SER A 35 7.81 -10.57 -10.18
CA SER A 35 6.95 -9.46 -10.58
C SER A 35 5.98 -9.04 -9.50
N ILE A 36 5.60 -7.78 -9.51
CA ILE A 36 4.45 -7.27 -8.76
C ILE A 36 3.52 -6.52 -9.71
N THR A 37 2.26 -6.44 -9.31
CA THR A 37 1.26 -5.63 -10.00
C THR A 37 0.57 -4.73 -8.98
N ILE A 38 0.61 -3.41 -9.21
CA ILE A 38 -0.21 -2.45 -8.48
C ILE A 38 -1.59 -2.44 -9.13
N PRO A 39 -2.61 -2.93 -8.42
CA PRO A 39 -3.95 -3.03 -9.00
C PRO A 39 -4.72 -1.71 -8.89
N THR A 40 -5.40 -1.35 -9.95
CA THR A 40 -6.31 -0.21 -9.99
C THR A 40 -7.76 -0.68 -10.18
N ASP A 41 -8.72 0.19 -9.86
CA ASP A 41 -10.13 -0.07 -10.13
C ASP A 41 -10.49 0.31 -11.57
N PHE A 42 -11.36 -0.48 -12.19
CA PHE A 42 -11.84 -0.23 -13.55
C PHE A 42 -13.18 0.54 -13.60
N TYR A 43 -13.75 0.89 -12.46
CA TYR A 43 -15.12 1.41 -12.36
C TYR A 43 -15.25 2.94 -12.46
N GLY A 44 -14.48 3.57 -13.36
CA GLY A 44 -14.77 4.94 -13.78
C GLY A 44 -13.88 6.03 -13.17
N GLU A 45 -13.00 5.71 -12.23
CA GLU A 45 -12.04 6.65 -11.69
C GLU A 45 -10.90 6.87 -12.69
N LYS A 46 -10.40 8.11 -12.75
CA LYS A 46 -9.25 8.45 -13.59
C LYS A 46 -7.97 8.27 -12.80
N TYR A 47 -7.06 7.49 -13.34
CA TYR A 47 -5.70 7.36 -12.84
C TYR A 47 -4.75 8.15 -13.73
N GLN A 48 -3.81 8.84 -13.11
CA GLN A 48 -2.63 9.41 -13.75
C GLN A 48 -1.53 9.51 -12.70
N TYR A 49 -0.71 8.49 -12.62
CA TYR A 49 0.25 8.34 -11.54
C TYR A 49 1.63 7.90 -12.04
N SER A 50 2.61 7.99 -11.17
CA SER A 50 3.96 7.46 -11.35
C SER A 50 4.29 6.48 -10.24
N VAL A 51 5.21 5.56 -10.53
CA VAL A 51 5.69 4.56 -9.59
C VAL A 51 7.21 4.54 -9.61
N ASP A 52 7.82 4.86 -8.47
CA ASP A 52 9.20 4.49 -8.18
C ASP A 52 9.21 3.07 -7.61
N TRP A 53 9.86 2.15 -8.31
CA TRP A 53 9.86 0.73 -7.97
C TRP A 53 10.87 0.35 -6.89
N GLY A 54 11.72 1.29 -6.46
CA GLY A 54 12.72 1.06 -5.41
C GLY A 54 13.94 0.26 -5.83
N ASP A 55 14.08 -0.02 -7.12
CA ASP A 55 15.26 -0.64 -7.74
C ASP A 55 16.03 0.30 -8.67
N GLY A 56 15.67 1.58 -8.65
CA GLY A 56 16.22 2.64 -9.49
C GLY A 56 15.43 2.84 -10.79
N THR A 57 14.33 2.14 -11.00
CA THR A 57 13.42 2.35 -12.14
C THR A 57 12.20 3.17 -11.73
N LEU A 58 11.70 3.98 -12.67
CA LEU A 58 10.56 4.87 -12.50
C LEU A 58 9.66 4.77 -13.74
N ASP A 59 8.38 4.49 -13.52
CA ASP A 59 7.35 4.58 -14.55
C ASP A 59 6.48 5.81 -14.33
N THR A 60 6.10 6.50 -15.38
CA THR A 60 5.28 7.72 -15.34
C THR A 60 4.07 7.62 -16.26
N ASP A 61 3.11 8.53 -16.05
CA ASP A 61 1.91 8.65 -16.90
C ASP A 61 1.06 7.36 -16.97
N ILE A 62 1.04 6.61 -15.88
CA ILE A 62 0.29 5.36 -15.79
C ILE A 62 -1.19 5.68 -15.57
N THR A 63 -2.06 5.01 -16.33
CA THR A 63 -3.51 5.22 -16.29
C THR A 63 -4.31 3.96 -15.96
N GLU A 64 -3.62 2.84 -15.74
CA GLU A 64 -4.20 1.52 -15.43
C GLU A 64 -3.28 0.74 -14.48
N ASN A 65 -3.46 -0.56 -14.33
CA ASN A 65 -2.58 -1.39 -13.51
C ASN A 65 -1.11 -1.24 -13.92
N ALA A 66 -0.25 -0.97 -12.96
CA ALA A 66 1.19 -0.96 -13.19
C ALA A 66 1.80 -2.33 -12.86
N LYS A 67 2.65 -2.84 -13.74
CA LYS A 67 3.36 -4.11 -13.52
C LYS A 67 4.85 -3.91 -13.69
N HIS A 68 5.61 -4.43 -12.72
CA HIS A 68 7.07 -4.40 -12.75
C HIS A 68 7.67 -5.79 -12.47
N THR A 69 8.85 -6.07 -13.04
CA THR A 69 9.60 -7.31 -12.82
C THR A 69 11.00 -6.98 -12.34
N TYR A 70 11.30 -7.35 -11.12
CA TYR A 70 12.60 -7.13 -10.50
C TYR A 70 13.66 -8.12 -11.02
N ALA A 71 14.92 -7.67 -11.02
CA ALA A 71 16.04 -8.53 -11.44
C ALA A 71 16.40 -9.63 -10.42
N LYS A 72 16.00 -9.46 -9.15
CA LYS A 72 16.36 -10.35 -8.03
C LYS A 72 15.22 -10.46 -7.02
N PRO A 73 15.14 -11.58 -6.28
CA PRO A 73 14.24 -11.66 -5.14
C PRO A 73 14.66 -10.65 -4.05
N GLY A 74 13.68 -10.15 -3.32
CA GLY A 74 13.92 -9.15 -2.28
C GLY A 74 12.66 -8.49 -1.76
N THR A 75 12.88 -7.47 -0.93
CA THR A 75 11.85 -6.55 -0.48
C THR A 75 12.17 -5.19 -1.08
N TYR A 76 11.19 -4.60 -1.73
CA TYR A 76 11.34 -3.33 -2.43
C TYR A 76 10.37 -2.31 -1.88
N THR A 77 10.86 -1.08 -1.68
CA THR A 77 10.03 0.05 -1.29
C THR A 77 9.51 0.72 -2.55
N VAL A 78 8.21 0.75 -2.69
CA VAL A 78 7.51 1.29 -3.85
C VAL A 78 6.79 2.57 -3.45
N GLU A 79 7.02 3.65 -4.19
CA GLU A 79 6.34 4.92 -3.98
C GLU A 79 5.43 5.26 -5.16
N ILE A 80 4.18 5.61 -4.86
CA ILE A 80 3.16 5.99 -5.82
C ILE A 80 2.83 7.47 -5.62
N ASN A 81 2.93 8.26 -6.71
CA ASN A 81 2.62 9.68 -6.70
C ASN A 81 1.65 10.04 -7.83
N GLY A 82 0.79 11.04 -7.60
CA GLY A 82 -0.15 11.53 -8.60
C GLY A 82 -1.60 11.18 -8.30
N ILE A 83 -2.42 11.10 -9.35
CA ILE A 83 -3.85 10.75 -9.24
C ILE A 83 -3.98 9.23 -9.14
N PHE A 84 -4.14 8.73 -7.91
CA PHE A 84 -4.26 7.31 -7.58
C PHE A 84 -5.43 7.11 -6.60
N PRO A 85 -6.68 7.16 -7.08
CA PRO A 85 -7.88 7.22 -6.25
C PRO A 85 -8.17 5.96 -5.45
N SER A 86 -7.68 4.80 -5.89
CA SER A 86 -7.83 3.56 -5.13
C SER A 86 -6.75 2.54 -5.49
N ILE A 87 -6.44 1.65 -4.56
CA ILE A 87 -5.78 0.36 -4.80
C ILE A 87 -6.85 -0.71 -4.63
N HIS A 88 -6.91 -1.72 -5.53
CA HIS A 88 -8.09 -2.58 -5.58
C HIS A 88 -7.75 -4.03 -5.96
N PHE A 89 -7.72 -4.92 -4.98
CA PHE A 89 -7.26 -6.30 -5.18
C PHE A 89 -8.32 -7.29 -5.69
N ARG A 90 -9.59 -6.88 -5.87
CA ARG A 90 -10.67 -7.78 -6.32
C ARG A 90 -10.55 -8.18 -7.79
N ASN A 91 -10.17 -7.23 -8.67
CA ASN A 91 -10.46 -7.32 -10.11
C ASN A 91 -9.42 -8.04 -10.97
N LEU A 92 -8.33 -8.52 -10.42
CA LEU A 92 -7.25 -8.99 -11.26
C LEU A 92 -7.33 -10.47 -11.64
N GLY A 93 -8.42 -11.18 -11.31
CA GLY A 93 -8.32 -12.64 -11.35
C GLY A 93 -7.05 -13.03 -10.59
N MET A 94 -6.56 -12.06 -9.79
CA MET A 94 -5.33 -12.19 -9.05
C MET A 94 -5.44 -13.38 -8.16
N LYS A 95 -4.57 -14.28 -8.42
CA LYS A 95 -4.31 -15.35 -7.48
C LYS A 95 -3.98 -14.65 -6.15
N ILE A 96 -4.51 -15.12 -5.05
CA ILE A 96 -4.19 -14.71 -3.67
C ILE A 96 -2.69 -14.41 -3.49
N LYS A 97 -1.85 -15.10 -4.26
CA LYS A 97 -0.40 -14.94 -4.35
C LYS A 97 0.06 -13.51 -4.72
N GLU A 98 -0.70 -12.75 -5.53
CA GLU A 98 -0.30 -11.37 -5.87
C GLU A 98 -0.54 -10.42 -4.70
N ALA A 99 -1.72 -10.49 -4.08
CA ALA A 99 -2.05 -9.65 -2.94
C ALA A 99 -1.10 -9.89 -1.75
N SER A 100 -0.67 -11.14 -1.53
CA SER A 100 0.25 -11.50 -0.44
C SER A 100 1.69 -10.99 -0.61
N LYS A 101 2.02 -10.41 -1.77
CA LYS A 101 3.32 -9.74 -1.97
C LYS A 101 3.37 -8.35 -1.34
N LEU A 102 2.24 -7.67 -1.19
CA LEU A 102 2.16 -6.41 -0.45
C LEU A 102 2.40 -6.71 1.03
N TYR A 103 3.52 -6.21 1.54
CA TYR A 103 4.00 -6.56 2.88
C TYR A 103 3.73 -5.47 3.90
N SER A 104 3.98 -4.20 3.57
CA SER A 104 3.72 -3.12 4.51
C SER A 104 3.26 -1.83 3.83
N ILE A 105 2.53 -1.02 4.61
CA ILE A 105 2.23 0.38 4.33
C ILE A 105 3.13 1.20 5.23
N GLU A 106 4.04 1.97 4.62
CA GLU A 106 5.03 2.80 5.29
C GLU A 106 4.53 4.25 5.48
N GLN A 107 3.76 4.74 4.49
CA GLN A 107 3.21 6.10 4.46
C GLN A 107 1.96 6.14 3.59
N TRP A 108 0.95 6.88 4.04
CA TRP A 108 -0.27 7.16 3.26
C TRP A 108 -0.09 8.33 2.31
N GLY A 109 0.70 9.32 2.71
CA GLY A 109 1.00 10.51 1.93
C GLY A 109 -0.21 11.40 1.64
N ASN A 110 -0.11 12.16 0.55
CA ASN A 110 -1.12 13.13 0.16
C ASN A 110 -2.06 12.61 -0.96
N ILE A 111 -2.24 11.31 -1.04
CA ILE A 111 -3.14 10.72 -2.04
C ILE A 111 -4.59 11.13 -1.73
N GLU A 112 -5.29 11.59 -2.75
CA GLU A 112 -6.73 11.85 -2.69
C GLU A 112 -7.51 10.55 -2.95
N TRP A 113 -7.66 9.77 -1.89
CA TRP A 113 -8.38 8.51 -1.95
C TRP A 113 -9.87 8.72 -2.26
N LYS A 114 -10.46 7.84 -3.09
CA LYS A 114 -11.89 7.83 -3.45
C LYS A 114 -12.59 6.54 -3.06
N SER A 115 -11.85 5.45 -2.88
CA SER A 115 -12.40 4.18 -2.41
C SER A 115 -11.35 3.35 -1.67
N PHE A 116 -11.81 2.66 -0.63
CA PHE A 116 -11.07 1.60 0.06
C PHE A 116 -11.74 0.24 -0.05
N SER A 117 -12.85 0.15 -0.80
CA SER A 117 -13.50 -1.13 -1.06
C SER A 117 -12.50 -2.10 -1.70
N PHE A 118 -12.36 -3.29 -1.14
CA PHE A 118 -11.41 -4.34 -1.54
C PHE A 118 -9.93 -3.90 -1.58
N ALA A 119 -9.56 -2.81 -0.93
CA ALA A 119 -8.24 -2.18 -1.09
C ALA A 119 -7.07 -3.10 -0.72
N PHE A 120 -7.22 -3.93 0.30
CA PHE A 120 -6.17 -4.85 0.79
C PHE A 120 -6.69 -6.28 0.93
N MET A 121 -7.67 -6.63 0.12
CA MET A 121 -8.24 -7.97 0.09
C MET A 121 -7.16 -9.03 -0.19
N ASN A 122 -7.10 -10.05 0.67
CA ASN A 122 -6.11 -11.15 0.61
C ASN A 122 -4.63 -10.71 0.81
N CYS A 123 -4.37 -9.50 1.30
CA CYS A 123 -3.03 -9.09 1.72
C CYS A 123 -2.71 -9.73 3.09
N ARG A 124 -2.42 -11.03 3.11
CA ARG A 124 -2.41 -11.89 4.30
C ARG A 124 -1.51 -11.40 5.43
N ASP A 125 -0.31 -10.94 5.09
CA ASP A 125 0.72 -10.56 6.05
C ASP A 125 0.98 -9.05 6.07
N LEU A 126 -0.01 -8.27 5.64
CA LEU A 126 0.10 -6.83 5.58
C LEU A 126 0.27 -6.20 6.96
N VAL A 127 1.26 -5.33 7.08
CA VAL A 127 1.49 -4.51 8.27
C VAL A 127 1.36 -3.03 7.90
N CYS A 128 0.58 -2.25 8.65
CA CYS A 128 0.54 -0.80 8.50
C CYS A 128 1.39 -0.16 9.60
N ILE A 129 2.59 0.30 9.25
CA ILE A 129 3.52 0.99 10.16
C ILE A 129 3.57 2.50 9.92
N ALA A 130 2.76 2.99 9.00
CA ALA A 130 2.60 4.41 8.72
C ALA A 130 2.30 5.19 10.00
N ILE A 131 2.96 6.34 10.16
CA ILE A 131 2.72 7.25 11.29
C ILE A 131 1.69 8.33 10.95
N ASP A 132 1.45 8.55 9.67
CA ASP A 132 0.38 9.37 9.12
C ASP A 132 -0.92 8.56 8.94
N THR A 133 -1.99 9.23 8.56
CA THR A 133 -3.29 8.61 8.31
C THR A 133 -3.76 8.95 6.90
N PRO A 134 -4.50 8.04 6.23
CA PRO A 134 -5.10 8.38 4.94
C PRO A 134 -6.14 9.48 5.10
N ASN A 135 -6.30 10.31 4.07
CA ASN A 135 -7.40 11.26 4.01
C ASN A 135 -8.70 10.52 3.65
N LEU A 136 -9.56 10.31 4.64
CA LEU A 136 -10.81 9.55 4.52
C LEU A 136 -12.06 10.43 4.39
N LYS A 137 -11.92 11.76 4.23
CA LYS A 137 -13.05 12.70 4.27
C LYS A 137 -14.14 12.43 3.22
N ASP A 138 -13.76 11.89 2.06
CA ASP A 138 -14.65 11.60 0.93
C ASP A 138 -14.95 10.10 0.79
N ILE A 139 -14.51 9.28 1.77
CA ILE A 139 -14.70 7.84 1.76
C ILE A 139 -15.92 7.46 2.59
N THR A 140 -16.76 6.60 2.01
CA THR A 140 -17.96 6.06 2.66
C THR A 140 -18.00 4.53 2.69
N ASP A 141 -17.11 3.86 1.96
CA ASP A 141 -17.13 2.42 1.72
C ASP A 141 -15.80 1.76 2.07
N PHE A 142 -15.82 0.91 3.09
CA PHE A 142 -14.75 0.01 3.54
C PHE A 142 -15.07 -1.46 3.30
N SER A 143 -16.09 -1.74 2.47
CA SER A 143 -16.52 -3.12 2.21
C SER A 143 -15.35 -3.98 1.73
N PHE A 144 -15.18 -5.15 2.35
CA PHE A 144 -14.13 -6.12 2.04
C PHE A 144 -12.69 -5.57 2.07
N MET A 145 -12.44 -4.42 2.69
CA MET A 145 -11.13 -3.76 2.68
C MET A 145 -10.00 -4.68 3.18
N LEU A 146 -10.19 -5.37 4.28
CA LEU A 146 -9.23 -6.30 4.90
C LEU A 146 -9.69 -7.77 4.82
N HIS A 147 -10.61 -8.10 3.91
CA HIS A 147 -11.07 -9.48 3.74
C HIS A 147 -9.90 -10.41 3.41
N GLY A 148 -9.71 -11.46 4.19
CA GLY A 148 -8.60 -12.42 4.02
C GLY A 148 -7.22 -11.85 4.34
N ALA A 149 -7.14 -10.70 4.99
CA ALA A 149 -5.89 -10.15 5.53
C ALA A 149 -5.57 -10.80 6.89
N ASP A 150 -5.34 -12.11 6.90
CA ASP A 150 -5.30 -13.00 8.07
C ASP A 150 -4.46 -12.46 9.22
N ASN A 151 -3.30 -11.89 8.92
CA ASN A 151 -2.31 -11.44 9.90
C ASN A 151 -2.16 -9.91 9.95
N PHE A 152 -3.16 -9.18 9.44
CA PHE A 152 -3.08 -7.71 9.44
C PHE A 152 -2.75 -7.15 10.82
N LYS A 153 -1.75 -6.28 10.85
CA LYS A 153 -1.34 -5.52 12.05
C LYS A 153 -1.11 -4.07 11.67
N GLY A 154 -1.66 -3.15 12.46
CA GLY A 154 -1.41 -1.75 12.18
C GLY A 154 -2.07 -0.81 13.16
N ASN A 155 -1.54 0.42 13.21
CA ASN A 155 -2.11 1.48 14.01
C ASN A 155 -3.17 2.23 13.19
N ILE A 156 -4.38 1.68 13.13
CA ILE A 156 -5.53 2.25 12.43
C ILE A 156 -6.50 2.96 13.39
N ASN A 157 -6.20 2.98 14.69
CA ASN A 157 -7.12 3.50 15.71
C ASN A 157 -7.41 5.00 15.60
N ASN A 158 -6.50 5.76 14.95
CA ASN A 158 -6.66 7.21 14.78
C ASN A 158 -7.27 7.60 13.41
N TRP A 159 -7.73 6.64 12.63
CA TRP A 159 -8.42 6.94 11.38
C TRP A 159 -9.77 7.60 11.65
N ASP A 160 -10.08 8.65 10.93
CA ASP A 160 -11.41 9.27 10.98
C ASP A 160 -12.38 8.52 10.07
N VAL A 161 -13.08 7.57 10.66
CA VAL A 161 -14.07 6.73 9.97
C VAL A 161 -15.51 7.26 10.09
N SER A 162 -15.67 8.49 10.55
CA SER A 162 -16.99 9.08 10.82
C SER A 162 -17.91 9.21 9.59
N ASN A 163 -17.34 9.19 8.38
CA ASN A 163 -18.10 9.25 7.13
C ASN A 163 -18.40 7.86 6.55
N ILE A 164 -17.86 6.79 7.13
CA ILE A 164 -18.05 5.44 6.60
C ILE A 164 -19.48 4.97 6.91
N THR A 165 -20.13 4.44 5.88
CA THR A 165 -21.49 3.90 5.95
C THR A 165 -21.56 2.40 5.70
N ASP A 166 -20.57 1.84 4.97
CA ASP A 166 -20.47 0.42 4.65
C ASP A 166 -19.14 -0.16 5.12
N MET A 167 -19.19 -1.14 6.03
CA MET A 167 -18.08 -1.96 6.50
C MET A 167 -18.34 -3.45 6.28
N SER A 168 -19.26 -3.79 5.35
CA SER A 168 -19.64 -5.18 5.07
C SER A 168 -18.43 -6.01 4.66
N GLY A 169 -18.30 -7.19 5.25
CA GLY A 169 -17.21 -8.12 4.95
C GLY A 169 -15.79 -7.61 5.24
N MET A 170 -15.62 -6.45 5.88
CA MET A 170 -14.31 -5.80 6.06
C MET A 170 -13.26 -6.72 6.69
N PHE A 171 -13.66 -7.52 7.66
CA PHE A 171 -12.76 -8.39 8.43
C PHE A 171 -13.00 -9.88 8.23
N ILE A 172 -13.78 -10.29 7.22
CA ILE A 172 -13.99 -11.72 6.94
C ILE A 172 -12.64 -12.38 6.64
N GLY A 173 -12.31 -13.45 7.38
CA GLY A 173 -11.03 -14.16 7.23
C GLY A 173 -9.80 -13.39 7.72
N ALA A 174 -9.97 -12.30 8.46
CA ALA A 174 -8.89 -11.61 9.15
C ALA A 174 -8.65 -12.24 10.53
N ASP A 175 -8.35 -13.53 10.58
CA ASP A 175 -8.45 -14.41 11.77
C ASP A 175 -7.56 -13.96 12.94
N ASN A 176 -6.43 -13.31 12.66
CA ASN A 176 -5.51 -12.82 13.68
C ASN A 176 -5.56 -11.29 13.86
N PHE A 177 -6.62 -10.64 13.32
CA PHE A 177 -6.79 -9.20 13.52
C PHE A 177 -6.95 -8.86 14.99
N ASN A 178 -6.07 -8.02 15.50
CA ASN A 178 -6.08 -7.56 16.91
C ASN A 178 -5.61 -6.10 17.02
N SER A 179 -5.79 -5.30 15.99
CA SER A 179 -5.50 -3.87 16.05
C SER A 179 -6.59 -3.13 16.80
N ARG A 180 -6.22 -2.08 17.54
CA ARG A 180 -7.19 -1.25 18.25
C ARG A 180 -8.03 -0.45 17.27
N ILE A 181 -9.33 -0.38 17.53
CA ILE A 181 -10.34 0.41 16.80
C ILE A 181 -11.34 1.07 17.77
N ASP A 182 -10.99 1.17 19.04
CA ASP A 182 -11.85 1.69 20.10
C ASP A 182 -12.16 3.19 20.00
N LYS A 183 -11.41 3.92 19.14
CA LYS A 183 -11.68 5.33 18.86
C LYS A 183 -12.54 5.57 17.61
N TRP A 184 -12.90 4.53 16.88
CA TRP A 184 -13.68 4.68 15.67
C TRP A 184 -15.10 5.14 15.97
N ASN A 185 -15.52 6.24 15.34
CA ASN A 185 -16.90 6.68 15.35
C ASN A 185 -17.67 5.98 14.23
N VAL A 186 -18.36 4.90 14.56
CA VAL A 186 -19.14 4.08 13.63
C VAL A 186 -20.64 4.44 13.62
N SER A 187 -21.01 5.62 14.10
CA SER A 187 -22.43 6.02 14.23
C SER A 187 -23.17 6.14 12.89
N ASN A 188 -22.44 6.31 11.79
CA ASN A 188 -23.00 6.40 10.45
C ASN A 188 -22.96 5.07 9.69
N VAL A 189 -22.37 4.02 10.27
CA VAL A 189 -22.30 2.72 9.60
C VAL A 189 -23.67 2.05 9.62
N THR A 190 -24.14 1.68 8.44
CA THR A 190 -25.43 1.03 8.23
C THR A 190 -25.31 -0.44 7.85
N ASP A 191 -24.14 -0.88 7.39
CA ASP A 191 -23.85 -2.28 7.06
C ASP A 191 -22.51 -2.72 7.68
N MET A 192 -22.59 -3.77 8.52
CA MET A 192 -21.47 -4.48 9.16
C MET A 192 -21.55 -6.00 8.99
N SER A 193 -22.30 -6.48 7.98
CA SER A 193 -22.54 -7.91 7.74
C SER A 193 -21.27 -8.70 7.39
#